data_84105682851e462b15e1f4736b560ebc
#
_entry.id   84105682851e462b15e1f4736b560ebc
#
_cell.length_a   1.000
_cell.length_b   1.000
_cell.length_c   1.000
_cell.angle_alpha   90.00
_cell.angle_beta   90.00
_cell.angle_gamma   90.00
#
_symmetry.space_group_name_H-M   'P 1'
#
loop_
_entity.id
_entity.type
_entity.pdbx_description
1 polymer ?
#
loop_
_entity_poly.entity_id
_entity_poly.type
_entity_poly.pdbx_seq_one_letter_code
_entity_poly.pdbx_strand_id
1 'polypeptide(L)'
;KANSGELRLDAERIGISGQSSGGHLAMLSAMRPFDSRYSSIPLDADMPDVDACVRCVGMSWPVINPLSRYRYALQERKNEAEWVGDIPECHDLYWVTDKNMIDGNPVCALENGETVQRPPAIWIQGRPDPVHDYLDPESELGIKEPERFAQRYREAGGDIEVLYIKQTERDSRASFDPLAAFFRKYLG
;
A
#
# COMPACT_ATOMS: atom_id res chain seq x y z
N LYS A 1 -5.60 18.49 6.31
CA LYS A 1 -6.86 19.19 5.99
C LYS A 1 -7.18 20.26 7.02
N ALA A 2 -7.16 19.99 8.34
CA ALA A 2 -7.50 20.97 9.38
C ALA A 2 -6.78 22.31 9.22
N ASN A 3 -5.49 22.30 8.94
CA ASN A 3 -4.65 23.50 8.80
C ASN A 3 -4.51 23.98 7.34
N SER A 4 -5.39 23.55 6.44
CA SER A 4 -5.26 23.84 5.02
C SER A 4 -5.28 25.35 4.69
N GLY A 5 -6.09 26.13 5.39
CA GLY A 5 -6.14 27.57 5.22
C GLY A 5 -4.84 28.28 5.60
N GLU A 6 -4.27 27.92 6.77
CA GLU A 6 -2.98 28.46 7.24
C GLU A 6 -1.83 28.06 6.31
N LEU A 7 -1.81 26.80 5.87
CA LEU A 7 -0.78 26.26 4.99
C LEU A 7 -1.00 26.62 3.52
N ARG A 8 -2.11 27.30 3.18
CA ARG A 8 -2.51 27.63 1.80
C ARG A 8 -2.60 26.42 0.89
N LEU A 9 -3.15 25.32 1.42
CA LEU A 9 -3.37 24.06 0.71
C LEU A 9 -4.85 23.90 0.38
N ASP A 10 -5.12 23.18 -0.69
CA ASP A 10 -6.48 22.75 -1.01
C ASP A 10 -6.76 21.41 -0.30
N ALA A 11 -7.66 21.43 0.68
CA ALA A 11 -8.03 20.28 1.48
C ALA A 11 -8.67 19.14 0.66
N GLU A 12 -9.25 19.47 -0.51
CA GLU A 12 -9.88 18.52 -1.41
C GLU A 12 -8.91 17.91 -2.44
N ARG A 13 -7.68 18.42 -2.52
CA ARG A 13 -6.66 17.98 -3.46
C ARG A 13 -5.44 17.40 -2.75
N ILE A 14 -5.68 16.43 -1.88
CA ILE A 14 -4.63 15.71 -1.15
C ILE A 14 -4.48 14.31 -1.74
N GLY A 15 -3.27 13.97 -2.12
CA GLY A 15 -2.86 12.61 -2.47
C GLY A 15 -1.89 12.07 -1.43
N ILE A 16 -1.78 10.74 -1.37
CA ILE A 16 -0.82 10.07 -0.49
C ILE A 16 0.10 9.17 -1.30
N SER A 17 1.36 9.10 -0.93
CA SER A 17 2.28 8.15 -1.54
C SER A 17 3.21 7.52 -0.51
N GLY A 18 3.72 6.35 -0.86
CA GLY A 18 4.69 5.65 -0.05
C GLY A 18 5.43 4.57 -0.79
N GLN A 19 6.57 4.18 -0.22
CA GLN A 19 7.46 3.16 -0.75
C GLN A 19 7.52 1.99 0.22
N SER A 20 7.54 0.75 -0.29
CA SER A 20 7.65 -0.47 0.51
C SER A 20 6.57 -0.53 1.61
N SER A 21 6.93 -0.58 2.89
CA SER A 21 6.01 -0.49 4.02
C SER A 21 5.21 0.83 4.04
N GLY A 22 5.81 1.95 3.59
CA GLY A 22 5.11 3.22 3.43
C GLY A 22 4.03 3.16 2.34
N GLY A 23 4.24 2.39 1.26
CA GLY A 23 3.22 2.13 0.24
C GLY A 23 2.03 1.32 0.78
N HIS A 24 2.30 0.34 1.63
CA HIS A 24 1.27 -0.39 2.37
C HIS A 24 0.44 0.57 3.25
N LEU A 25 1.10 1.38 4.09
CA LEU A 25 0.43 2.33 4.98
C LEU A 25 -0.39 3.36 4.19
N ALA A 26 0.13 3.86 3.08
CA ALA A 26 -0.58 4.79 2.21
C ALA A 26 -1.88 4.19 1.68
N MET A 27 -1.83 2.96 1.16
CA MET A 27 -3.01 2.27 0.64
C MET A 27 -3.99 1.92 1.75
N LEU A 28 -3.53 1.36 2.87
CA LEU A 28 -4.40 0.99 3.99
C LEU A 28 -5.15 2.20 4.56
N SER A 29 -4.45 3.33 4.75
CA SER A 29 -5.05 4.58 5.23
C SER A 29 -6.08 5.13 4.22
N ALA A 30 -5.76 5.07 2.92
CA ALA A 30 -6.67 5.51 1.87
C ALA A 30 -7.93 4.63 1.73
N MET A 31 -7.79 3.33 1.97
CA MET A 31 -8.91 2.39 1.95
C MET A 31 -9.83 2.55 3.16
N ARG A 32 -9.30 2.94 4.33
CA ARG A 32 -10.03 2.99 5.61
C ARG A 32 -9.96 4.38 6.28
N PRO A 33 -10.32 5.47 5.60
CA PRO A 33 -10.17 6.83 6.12
C PRO A 33 -11.06 7.16 7.33
N PHE A 34 -12.07 6.33 7.59
CA PHE A 34 -13.04 6.50 8.69
C PHE A 34 -12.91 5.43 9.77
N ASP A 35 -11.90 4.56 9.70
CA ASP A 35 -11.75 3.48 10.66
C ASP A 35 -11.20 4.01 11.99
N SER A 36 -12.00 3.90 13.04
CA SER A 36 -11.66 4.38 14.38
C SER A 36 -10.42 3.72 14.98
N ARG A 37 -10.02 2.54 14.50
CA ARG A 37 -8.77 1.87 14.91
C ARG A 37 -7.54 2.71 14.58
N TYR A 38 -7.61 3.55 13.55
CA TYR A 38 -6.51 4.43 13.11
C TYR A 38 -6.64 5.87 13.63
N SER A 39 -7.66 6.14 14.47
CA SER A 39 -7.93 7.45 15.08
C SER A 39 -7.72 7.43 16.59
N SER A 40 -6.80 6.58 17.09
CA SER A 40 -6.55 6.42 18.54
C SER A 40 -5.94 7.66 19.21
N ILE A 41 -5.31 8.53 18.43
CA ILE A 41 -4.82 9.83 18.89
C ILE A 41 -5.81 10.88 18.37
N PRO A 42 -6.65 11.47 19.27
CA PRO A 42 -7.62 12.48 18.84
C PRO A 42 -6.91 13.75 18.38
N LEU A 43 -7.54 14.46 17.45
CA LEU A 43 -7.17 15.84 17.17
C LEU A 43 -7.51 16.73 18.38
N ASP A 44 -6.84 17.88 18.48
CA ASP A 44 -7.15 18.86 19.52
C ASP A 44 -8.63 19.28 19.45
N ALA A 45 -9.23 19.56 20.60
CA ALA A 45 -10.68 19.80 20.71
C ALA A 45 -11.18 21.03 19.93
N ASP A 46 -10.29 21.94 19.57
CA ASP A 46 -10.56 23.12 18.75
C ASP A 46 -10.33 22.89 17.25
N MET A 47 -9.82 21.71 16.86
CA MET A 47 -9.67 21.37 15.45
C MET A 47 -11.00 21.03 14.81
N PRO A 48 -11.23 21.44 13.56
CA PRO A 48 -12.42 21.04 12.82
C PRO A 48 -12.45 19.53 12.62
N ASP A 49 -13.64 18.95 12.60
CA ASP A 49 -13.85 17.57 12.20
C ASP A 49 -13.45 17.38 10.73
N VAL A 50 -12.39 16.62 10.49
CA VAL A 50 -11.85 16.39 9.15
C VAL A 50 -11.68 14.89 8.91
N ASP A 51 -12.02 14.46 7.71
CA ASP A 51 -11.78 13.09 7.28
C ASP A 51 -10.32 12.88 6.81
N ALA A 52 -9.90 11.61 6.73
CA ALA A 52 -8.61 11.20 6.20
C ALA A 52 -8.68 10.79 4.71
N CYS A 53 -9.76 11.10 4.00
CA CYS A 53 -9.91 10.78 2.59
C CYS A 53 -8.85 11.46 1.73
N VAL A 54 -8.37 10.74 0.73
CA VAL A 54 -7.41 11.22 -0.25
C VAL A 54 -7.96 11.09 -1.66
N ARG A 55 -7.47 11.93 -2.55
CA ARG A 55 -7.89 11.99 -3.95
C ARG A 55 -7.30 10.85 -4.79
N CYS A 56 -6.09 10.43 -4.46
CA CYS A 56 -5.36 9.38 -5.16
C CYS A 56 -4.22 8.82 -4.31
N VAL A 57 -3.74 7.62 -4.68
CA VAL A 57 -2.66 6.90 -3.99
C VAL A 57 -1.56 6.51 -4.96
N GLY A 58 -0.32 6.84 -4.61
CA GLY A 58 0.86 6.39 -5.33
C GLY A 58 1.66 5.40 -4.49
N MET A 59 1.97 4.23 -5.04
CA MET A 59 2.75 3.20 -4.36
C MET A 59 3.97 2.81 -5.17
N SER A 60 5.11 2.78 -4.52
CA SER A 60 6.33 2.24 -5.10
C SER A 60 6.69 0.94 -4.39
N TRP A 61 6.63 -0.20 -5.12
CA TRP A 61 6.91 -1.57 -4.60
C TRP A 61 6.39 -1.79 -3.17
N PRO A 62 5.07 -1.64 -2.91
CA PRO A 62 4.51 -1.73 -1.57
C PRO A 62 4.55 -3.15 -1.00
N VAL A 63 4.61 -3.26 0.31
CA VAL A 63 4.34 -4.52 1.03
C VAL A 63 2.84 -4.68 1.21
N ILE A 64 2.12 -4.89 0.09
CA ILE A 64 0.65 -4.80 0.09
C ILE A 64 -0.05 -5.93 0.86
N ASN A 65 0.59 -7.07 0.98
CA ASN A 65 0.09 -8.26 1.67
C ASN A 65 1.11 -8.71 2.72
N PRO A 66 1.06 -8.18 3.96
CA PRO A 66 2.05 -8.50 4.99
C PRO A 66 2.06 -9.98 5.37
N LEU A 67 0.90 -10.64 5.43
CA LEU A 67 0.82 -12.07 5.78
C LEU A 67 1.46 -12.96 4.72
N SER A 68 1.12 -12.76 3.45
CA SER A 68 1.72 -13.47 2.33
C SER A 68 3.24 -13.26 2.28
N ARG A 69 3.69 -12.01 2.47
CA ARG A 69 5.12 -11.72 2.52
C ARG A 69 5.83 -12.43 3.66
N TYR A 70 5.23 -12.47 4.84
CA TYR A 70 5.78 -13.20 5.99
C TYR A 70 5.98 -14.68 5.67
N ARG A 71 4.94 -15.34 5.14
CA ARG A 71 4.98 -16.75 4.74
C ARG A 71 6.01 -17.01 3.65
N TYR A 72 6.05 -16.16 2.65
CA TYR A 72 7.03 -16.24 1.56
C TYR A 72 8.47 -16.09 2.09
N ALA A 73 8.72 -15.12 2.97
CA ALA A 73 10.03 -14.93 3.58
C ALA A 73 10.46 -16.16 4.42
N LEU A 74 9.53 -16.76 5.18
CA LEU A 74 9.81 -18.01 5.93
C LEU A 74 10.14 -19.20 5.00
N GLN A 75 9.48 -19.28 3.84
CA GLN A 75 9.79 -20.30 2.83
C GLN A 75 11.17 -20.06 2.21
N GLU A 76 11.43 -18.84 1.78
CA GLU A 76 12.71 -18.48 1.13
C GLU A 76 13.90 -18.55 2.10
N ARG A 77 13.67 -18.36 3.40
CA ARG A 77 14.69 -18.60 4.42
C ARG A 77 15.14 -20.07 4.45
N LYS A 78 14.21 -21.02 4.23
CA LYS A 78 14.56 -22.45 4.13
C LYS A 78 15.37 -22.75 2.88
N ASN A 79 15.23 -21.90 1.85
CA ASN A 79 16.00 -21.97 0.61
C ASN A 79 17.32 -21.17 0.70
N GLU A 80 17.68 -20.67 1.89
CA GLU A 80 18.90 -19.90 2.16
C GLU A 80 19.03 -18.61 1.33
N ALA A 81 17.89 -18.00 0.98
CA ALA A 81 17.87 -16.76 0.19
C ALA A 81 18.36 -15.57 1.03
N GLU A 82 19.51 -15.00 0.66
CA GLU A 82 20.18 -13.91 1.41
C GLU A 82 19.30 -12.66 1.60
N TRP A 83 18.42 -12.36 0.63
CA TRP A 83 17.55 -11.18 0.69
C TRP A 83 16.54 -11.20 1.83
N VAL A 84 16.27 -12.37 2.42
CA VAL A 84 15.29 -12.52 3.50
C VAL A 84 15.74 -11.79 4.77
N GLY A 85 17.02 -11.91 5.13
CA GLY A 85 17.58 -11.26 6.31
C GLY A 85 16.72 -11.46 7.55
N ASP A 86 16.35 -10.38 8.22
CA ASP A 86 15.52 -10.32 9.41
C ASP A 86 14.04 -9.99 9.15
N ILE A 87 13.58 -10.13 7.90
CA ILE A 87 12.20 -9.81 7.51
C ILE A 87 11.15 -10.53 8.36
N PRO A 88 11.22 -11.85 8.63
CA PRO A 88 10.24 -12.51 9.50
C PRO A 88 10.23 -11.94 10.92
N GLU A 89 11.37 -11.69 11.52
CA GLU A 89 11.49 -11.13 12.87
C GLU A 89 10.92 -9.70 12.95
N CYS A 90 11.15 -8.91 11.92
CA CYS A 90 10.54 -7.58 11.80
C CYS A 90 9.00 -7.67 11.69
N HIS A 91 8.47 -8.68 10.98
CA HIS A 91 7.02 -8.91 10.92
C HIS A 91 6.47 -9.34 12.28
N ASP A 92 7.13 -10.29 12.97
CA ASP A 92 6.73 -10.75 14.29
C ASP A 92 6.71 -9.59 15.30
N LEU A 93 7.73 -8.74 15.27
CA LEU A 93 7.83 -7.58 16.16
C LEU A 93 6.75 -6.51 15.86
N TYR A 94 6.49 -6.21 14.60
CA TYR A 94 5.54 -5.17 14.20
C TYR A 94 4.09 -5.62 14.33
N TRP A 95 3.78 -6.80 13.83
CA TRP A 95 2.39 -7.29 13.75
C TRP A 95 1.95 -8.06 14.99
N VAL A 96 2.89 -8.67 15.72
CA VAL A 96 2.67 -9.47 16.94
C VAL A 96 1.87 -10.77 16.70
N THR A 97 0.88 -10.76 15.82
CA THR A 97 0.04 -11.93 15.48
C THR A 97 -0.36 -11.93 13.99
N ASP A 98 -0.62 -13.13 13.46
CA ASP A 98 -1.20 -13.30 12.12
C ASP A 98 -2.53 -12.56 11.97
N LYS A 99 -3.33 -12.51 13.03
CA LYS A 99 -4.59 -11.76 13.04
C LYS A 99 -4.38 -10.29 12.72
N ASN A 100 -3.37 -9.66 13.30
CA ASN A 100 -3.05 -8.27 13.00
C ASN A 100 -2.53 -8.10 11.57
N MET A 101 -1.76 -9.09 11.04
CA MET A 101 -1.36 -9.10 9.63
C MET A 101 -2.56 -9.21 8.69
N ILE A 102 -3.62 -9.92 9.07
CA ILE A 102 -4.88 -10.01 8.32
C ILE A 102 -5.66 -8.71 8.43
N ASP A 103 -5.85 -8.20 9.64
CA ASP A 103 -6.60 -6.97 9.90
C ASP A 103 -5.97 -5.74 9.21
N GLY A 104 -4.66 -5.68 9.14
CA GLY A 104 -3.92 -4.60 8.47
C GLY A 104 -3.61 -4.88 6.99
N ASN A 105 -4.34 -5.77 6.31
CA ASN A 105 -3.99 -6.28 4.99
C ASN A 105 -4.95 -5.76 3.91
N PRO A 106 -4.49 -4.87 3.00
CA PRO A 106 -5.30 -4.39 1.89
C PRO A 106 -5.84 -5.48 0.96
N VAL A 107 -5.07 -6.56 0.71
CA VAL A 107 -5.53 -7.69 -0.12
C VAL A 107 -6.65 -8.45 0.60
N CYS A 108 -6.45 -8.78 1.88
CA CYS A 108 -7.47 -9.48 2.68
C CYS A 108 -8.76 -8.65 2.81
N ALA A 109 -8.65 -7.33 2.96
CA ALA A 109 -9.83 -6.47 3.03
C ALA A 109 -10.69 -6.60 1.75
N LEU A 110 -10.06 -6.60 0.58
CA LEU A 110 -10.77 -6.76 -0.70
C LEU A 110 -11.34 -8.18 -0.87
N GLU A 111 -10.55 -9.21 -0.56
CA GLU A 111 -10.95 -10.62 -0.71
C GLU A 111 -12.07 -11.01 0.26
N ASN A 112 -12.12 -10.40 1.45
CA ASN A 112 -13.19 -10.55 2.41
C ASN A 112 -14.44 -9.71 2.10
N GLY A 113 -14.43 -8.92 1.01
CA GLY A 113 -15.55 -8.06 0.63
C GLY A 113 -15.80 -6.89 1.59
N GLU A 114 -14.76 -6.42 2.29
CA GLU A 114 -14.87 -5.29 3.20
C GLU A 114 -15.26 -4.02 2.43
N THR A 115 -16.17 -3.24 3.00
CA THR A 115 -16.54 -1.94 2.43
C THR A 115 -15.43 -0.92 2.71
N VAL A 116 -14.63 -0.63 1.70
CA VAL A 116 -13.48 0.29 1.77
C VAL A 116 -13.55 1.36 0.69
N GLN A 117 -12.87 2.49 0.91
CA GLN A 117 -12.65 3.49 -0.14
C GLN A 117 -11.65 2.97 -1.18
N ARG A 118 -11.81 3.37 -2.43
CA ARG A 118 -10.98 2.92 -3.55
C ARG A 118 -10.60 4.10 -4.45
N PRO A 119 -9.82 5.07 -3.92
CA PRO A 119 -9.38 6.18 -4.74
C PRO A 119 -8.49 5.71 -5.90
N PRO A 120 -8.42 6.43 -7.03
CA PRO A 120 -7.49 6.11 -8.10
C PRO A 120 -6.08 5.86 -7.57
N ALA A 121 -5.43 4.80 -8.06
CA ALA A 121 -4.13 4.37 -7.58
C ALA A 121 -3.13 4.09 -8.71
N ILE A 122 -1.85 4.28 -8.41
CA ILE A 122 -0.75 3.79 -9.24
C ILE A 122 0.19 2.94 -8.40
N TRP A 123 0.61 1.80 -8.95
CA TRP A 123 1.64 0.94 -8.39
C TRP A 123 2.84 0.87 -9.34
N ILE A 124 3.98 1.31 -8.89
CA ILE A 124 5.24 1.18 -9.62
C ILE A 124 6.02 0.03 -9.02
N GLN A 125 6.36 -0.96 -9.87
CA GLN A 125 7.06 -2.17 -9.47
C GLN A 125 8.36 -2.37 -10.25
N GLY A 126 9.48 -2.47 -9.53
CA GLY A 126 10.75 -2.90 -10.12
C GLY A 126 10.76 -4.40 -10.39
N ARG A 127 11.35 -4.83 -11.50
CA ARG A 127 11.58 -6.24 -11.83
C ARG A 127 13.03 -6.48 -12.31
N PRO A 128 13.67 -7.58 -11.89
CA PRO A 128 13.22 -8.56 -10.87
C PRO A 128 13.30 -7.99 -9.45
N ASP A 129 12.34 -8.29 -8.61
CA ASP A 129 12.31 -7.87 -7.21
C ASP A 129 11.74 -9.00 -6.34
N PRO A 130 12.59 -9.89 -5.79
CA PRO A 130 12.12 -11.02 -4.99
C PRO A 130 11.48 -10.59 -3.67
N VAL A 131 11.67 -9.34 -3.26
CA VAL A 131 11.15 -8.81 -1.99
C VAL A 131 9.70 -8.38 -2.07
N HIS A 132 9.26 -7.86 -3.26
CA HIS A 132 7.93 -7.26 -3.42
C HIS A 132 7.13 -7.84 -4.60
N ASP A 133 7.76 -8.59 -5.51
CA ASP A 133 7.14 -9.16 -6.72
C ASP A 133 7.19 -10.69 -6.68
N TYR A 134 6.42 -11.29 -5.79
CA TYR A 134 6.41 -12.71 -5.48
C TYR A 134 5.01 -13.32 -5.59
N LEU A 135 4.96 -14.66 -5.57
CA LEU A 135 3.75 -15.46 -5.43
C LEU A 135 3.50 -15.77 -3.96
N ASP A 136 2.27 -15.62 -3.51
CA ASP A 136 1.87 -16.10 -2.18
C ASP A 136 1.98 -17.64 -2.14
N PRO A 137 2.79 -18.20 -1.22
CA PRO A 137 2.97 -19.65 -1.15
C PRO A 137 1.70 -20.46 -0.86
N GLU A 138 0.69 -19.82 -0.28
CA GLU A 138 -0.58 -20.44 0.08
C GLU A 138 -1.72 -20.09 -0.89
N SER A 139 -1.45 -19.28 -1.92
CA SER A 139 -2.45 -18.90 -2.91
C SER A 139 -2.47 -19.86 -4.09
N GLU A 140 -3.63 -20.42 -4.40
CA GLU A 140 -3.86 -21.24 -5.59
C GLU A 140 -4.00 -20.39 -6.88
N LEU A 141 -4.02 -19.06 -6.78
CA LEU A 141 -4.27 -18.17 -7.92
C LEU A 141 -3.13 -18.17 -8.95
N GLY A 142 -1.91 -18.52 -8.56
CA GLY A 142 -0.75 -18.56 -9.45
C GLY A 142 -0.37 -17.21 -10.06
N ILE A 143 -0.79 -16.11 -9.43
CA ILE A 143 -0.47 -14.72 -9.81
C ILE A 143 0.30 -14.03 -8.69
N LYS A 144 1.19 -13.12 -9.07
CA LYS A 144 2.00 -12.38 -8.10
C LYS A 144 1.19 -11.30 -7.37
N GLU A 145 1.67 -10.88 -6.21
CA GLU A 145 0.94 -9.92 -5.36
C GLU A 145 0.59 -8.59 -6.05
N PRO A 146 1.43 -7.98 -6.92
CA PRO A 146 1.04 -6.79 -7.66
C PRO A 146 -0.19 -7.00 -8.56
N GLU A 147 -0.22 -8.10 -9.29
CA GLU A 147 -1.34 -8.45 -10.16
C GLU A 147 -2.57 -8.86 -9.35
N ARG A 148 -2.39 -9.65 -8.26
CA ARG A 148 -3.47 -10.08 -7.37
C ARG A 148 -4.18 -8.87 -6.76
N PHE A 149 -3.43 -7.95 -6.15
CA PHE A 149 -4.03 -6.74 -5.59
C PHE A 149 -4.73 -5.91 -6.65
N ALA A 150 -4.08 -5.66 -7.78
CA ALA A 150 -4.66 -4.85 -8.86
C ALA A 150 -5.96 -5.48 -9.41
N GLN A 151 -6.00 -6.80 -9.54
CA GLN A 151 -7.21 -7.51 -9.95
C GLN A 151 -8.33 -7.30 -8.92
N ARG A 152 -8.07 -7.57 -7.63
CA ARG A 152 -9.06 -7.40 -6.56
C ARG A 152 -9.55 -5.97 -6.41
N TYR A 153 -8.65 -5.01 -6.58
CA TYR A 153 -8.98 -3.60 -6.52
C TYR A 153 -9.94 -3.19 -7.64
N ARG A 154 -9.70 -3.65 -8.87
CA ARG A 154 -10.59 -3.41 -10.02
C ARG A 154 -11.92 -4.15 -9.89
N GLU A 155 -11.93 -5.40 -9.46
CA GLU A 155 -13.14 -6.19 -9.19
C GLU A 155 -14.04 -5.50 -8.15
N ALA A 156 -13.44 -4.85 -7.17
CA ALA A 156 -14.14 -4.04 -6.18
C ALA A 156 -14.58 -2.66 -6.72
N GLY A 157 -14.31 -2.32 -7.99
CA GLY A 157 -14.71 -1.07 -8.63
C GLY A 157 -13.69 0.08 -8.49
N GLY A 158 -12.46 -0.19 -8.04
CA GLY A 158 -11.37 0.79 -8.00
C GLY A 158 -10.64 0.90 -9.34
N ASP A 159 -9.97 2.03 -9.56
CA ASP A 159 -9.09 2.27 -10.70
C ASP A 159 -7.63 2.20 -10.24
N ILE A 160 -6.86 1.27 -10.80
CA ILE A 160 -5.44 1.11 -10.49
C ILE A 160 -4.61 0.80 -11.73
N GLU A 161 -3.54 1.55 -11.89
CA GLU A 161 -2.47 1.31 -12.88
C GLU A 161 -1.31 0.57 -12.20
N VAL A 162 -0.77 -0.47 -12.85
CA VAL A 162 0.48 -1.14 -12.44
C VAL A 162 1.51 -0.92 -13.52
N LEU A 163 2.59 -0.24 -13.16
CA LEU A 163 3.71 0.06 -14.05
C LEU A 163 4.94 -0.76 -13.63
N TYR A 164 5.49 -1.54 -14.56
CA TYR A 164 6.73 -2.27 -14.34
C TYR A 164 7.91 -1.51 -14.92
N ILE A 165 8.96 -1.38 -14.11
CA ILE A 165 10.23 -0.79 -14.50
C ILE A 165 11.36 -1.78 -14.20
N LYS A 166 12.58 -1.54 -14.69
CA LYS A 166 13.74 -2.33 -14.26
C LYS A 166 14.07 -2.04 -12.80
N GLN A 167 14.45 -3.07 -12.05
CA GLN A 167 14.83 -2.92 -10.63
C GLN A 167 15.94 -1.87 -10.44
N THR A 168 16.89 -1.79 -11.37
CA THR A 168 17.97 -0.80 -11.34
C THR A 168 17.52 0.65 -11.58
N GLU A 169 16.26 0.85 -11.97
CA GLU A 169 15.69 2.17 -12.27
C GLU A 169 14.77 2.69 -11.14
N ARG A 170 14.70 1.99 -9.99
CA ARG A 170 13.81 2.33 -8.87
C ARG A 170 14.01 3.77 -8.37
N ASP A 171 15.25 4.23 -8.28
CA ASP A 171 15.59 5.57 -7.79
C ASP A 171 15.91 6.53 -8.94
N SER A 172 15.19 6.40 -10.04
CA SER A 172 15.39 7.18 -11.25
C SER A 172 14.11 7.85 -11.74
N ARG A 173 14.23 8.62 -12.82
CA ARG A 173 13.07 9.24 -13.50
C ARG A 173 12.06 8.21 -14.00
N ALA A 174 12.47 6.99 -14.29
CA ALA A 174 11.55 5.91 -14.69
C ALA A 174 10.52 5.59 -13.59
N SER A 175 10.88 5.78 -12.32
CA SER A 175 9.98 5.64 -11.17
C SER A 175 9.24 6.94 -10.85
N PHE A 176 9.94 8.07 -10.79
CA PHE A 176 9.39 9.33 -10.29
C PHE A 176 8.52 10.07 -11.29
N ASP A 177 8.86 10.06 -12.58
CA ASP A 177 8.09 10.80 -13.59
C ASP A 177 6.65 10.27 -13.75
N PRO A 178 6.38 8.94 -13.83
CA PRO A 178 5.02 8.40 -13.85
C PRO A 178 4.23 8.74 -12.59
N LEU A 179 4.85 8.65 -11.41
CA LEU A 179 4.22 9.00 -10.15
C LEU A 179 3.82 10.47 -10.12
N ALA A 180 4.72 11.38 -10.53
CA ALA A 180 4.44 12.80 -10.60
C ALA A 180 3.35 13.14 -11.65
N ALA A 181 3.35 12.45 -12.80
CA ALA A 181 2.32 12.60 -13.82
C ALA A 181 0.94 12.15 -13.29
N PHE A 182 0.91 11.02 -12.58
CA PHE A 182 -0.29 10.51 -11.93
C PHE A 182 -0.85 11.53 -10.92
N PHE A 183 -0.04 12.06 -10.04
CA PHE A 183 -0.50 13.07 -9.09
C PHE A 183 -0.99 14.35 -9.78
N ARG A 184 -0.30 14.84 -10.82
CA ARG A 184 -0.79 15.98 -11.62
C ARG A 184 -2.14 15.70 -12.25
N LYS A 185 -2.40 14.49 -12.73
CA LYS A 185 -3.69 14.11 -13.32
C LYS A 185 -4.86 14.22 -12.33
N TYR A 186 -4.65 13.83 -11.09
CA TYR A 186 -5.73 13.73 -10.10
C TYR A 186 -5.79 14.91 -9.12
N LEU A 187 -4.71 15.67 -8.99
CA LEU A 187 -4.66 16.84 -8.09
C LEU A 187 -4.71 18.19 -8.84
N GLY A 188 -4.51 18.21 -10.15
CA GLY A 188 -4.58 19.42 -10.97
C GLY A 188 -3.26 20.16 -11.01
#